data_c6c553c0d3900e8d5be4ba3f4fd2b7f2
#
_entry.id   c6c553c0d3900e8d5be4ba3f4fd2b7f2
#
_cell.length_a   1.000
_cell.length_b   1.000
_cell.length_c   1.000
_cell.angle_alpha   90.00
_cell.angle_beta   90.00
_cell.angle_gamma   90.00
#
_symmetry.space_group_name_H-M   'P 1'
#
loop_
_entity.id
_entity.type
_entity.pdbx_description
1 polymer ?
#
loop_
_entity_poly.entity_id
_entity_poly.type
_entity_poly.pdbx_seq_one_letter_code
_entity_poly.pdbx_strand_id
1 'polypeptide(L)'
;MSALSRRAIWIAVATSCCVVSARAELAPLPPQPADVPWPTTEWPTGPLPEGVDRAALDAAMTDAFGQQAPGLGETREVVVIVGGKLVHEQYGAGYNADMKLVSWSMAKSITQALVGVASKQGKVNVDAPMGNPHWAATDKQAQIPWRTWLQMTDGMRYLEIEAKTIADSDASRKLFGPGRLDVANYCAGLPFIHEPGTHWNYNSCGIVLTADALTRAIVPNPESPTARRAAMLQWMHESLFDVIGIKPQPEFDASGLYYGSALIYASARDFAKFGLLYLRDGMWDGQRVLPEGWVDFARTAGKSENADIYGAGWWVTPTDGDGKPYKSRIDTGPERDAFSAEGFEGQFTLVVPSKDLIIVRLGFTPEKDLRTGAIRVWLGRVARAFPLTAKGTE
;
A
#
# COMPACT_ATOMS: atom_id res chain seq x y z
N MET A 1 58.09 25.77 -56.27
CA MET A 1 58.13 26.10 -54.85
C MET A 1 56.70 26.10 -54.39
N SER A 2 56.24 25.00 -53.83
CA SER A 2 54.84 24.81 -53.43
C SER A 2 54.76 24.69 -51.90
N ALA A 3 53.95 25.55 -51.28
CA ALA A 3 53.73 25.58 -49.85
C ALA A 3 52.64 24.62 -49.44
N LEU A 4 52.97 23.60 -48.66
CA LEU A 4 52.05 22.68 -48.03
C LEU A 4 51.45 23.29 -46.76
N SER A 5 50.15 23.58 -46.75
CA SER A 5 49.40 24.00 -45.55
C SER A 5 49.02 22.79 -44.70
N ARG A 6 49.52 22.70 -43.48
CA ARG A 6 49.11 21.73 -42.47
C ARG A 6 47.81 22.20 -41.83
N ARG A 7 46.71 21.48 -42.05
CA ARG A 7 45.47 21.65 -41.25
C ARG A 7 45.54 20.80 -39.99
N ALA A 8 45.51 21.48 -38.82
CA ALA A 8 45.37 20.83 -37.53
C ALA A 8 43.89 20.44 -37.31
N ILE A 9 43.64 19.14 -37.09
CA ILE A 9 42.33 18.61 -36.72
C ILE A 9 42.24 18.65 -35.18
N TRP A 10 41.37 19.50 -34.66
CA TRP A 10 41.01 19.49 -33.23
C TRP A 10 39.94 18.41 -33.01
N ILE A 11 40.27 17.33 -32.28
CA ILE A 11 39.32 16.36 -31.80
C ILE A 11 38.77 16.93 -30.45
N ALA A 12 37.54 17.36 -30.47
CA ALA A 12 36.82 17.72 -29.24
C ALA A 12 36.34 16.42 -28.56
N VAL A 13 36.98 16.08 -27.46
CA VAL A 13 36.50 15.00 -26.58
C VAL A 13 35.33 15.55 -25.78
N ALA A 14 34.11 15.22 -26.16
CA ALA A 14 32.91 15.50 -25.37
C ALA A 14 32.90 14.55 -24.18
N THR A 15 33.26 15.05 -23.00
CA THR A 15 33.09 14.33 -21.74
C THR A 15 31.58 14.36 -21.40
N SER A 16 30.88 13.28 -21.69
CA SER A 16 29.50 13.10 -21.26
C SER A 16 29.50 12.89 -19.74
N CYS A 17 29.21 13.94 -18.99
CA CYS A 17 28.88 13.81 -17.57
C CYS A 17 27.52 13.09 -17.47
N CYS A 18 27.55 11.80 -17.21
CA CYS A 18 26.36 11.09 -16.70
C CYS A 18 26.01 11.70 -15.35
N VAL A 19 25.02 12.59 -15.32
CA VAL A 19 24.39 13.01 -14.08
C VAL A 19 23.63 11.78 -13.55
N VAL A 20 24.31 11.01 -12.69
CA VAL A 20 23.64 10.02 -11.87
C VAL A 20 22.80 10.81 -10.90
N SER A 21 21.49 10.91 -11.18
CA SER A 21 20.53 11.48 -10.22
C SER A 21 20.62 10.64 -8.95
N ALA A 22 21.24 11.19 -7.91
CA ALA A 22 21.27 10.54 -6.60
C ALA A 22 19.82 10.32 -6.17
N ARG A 23 19.44 9.06 -6.02
CA ARG A 23 18.15 8.68 -5.47
C ARG A 23 18.12 9.21 -4.04
N ALA A 24 17.09 9.97 -3.66
CA ALA A 24 16.91 10.34 -2.28
C ALA A 24 16.89 9.05 -1.44
N GLU A 25 17.78 8.99 -0.45
CA GLU A 25 17.86 7.87 0.47
C GLU A 25 16.54 7.77 1.25
N LEU A 26 16.00 6.55 1.36
CA LEU A 26 14.78 6.35 2.13
C LEU A 26 15.06 6.64 3.61
N ALA A 27 14.13 7.35 4.27
CA ALA A 27 14.22 7.53 5.71
C ALA A 27 14.31 6.17 6.43
N PRO A 28 15.18 6.01 7.43
CA PRO A 28 15.27 4.77 8.19
C PRO A 28 13.95 4.47 8.89
N LEU A 29 13.61 3.18 8.99
CA LEU A 29 12.44 2.74 9.75
C LEU A 29 12.84 2.60 11.22
N PRO A 30 12.08 3.19 12.17
CA PRO A 30 12.41 3.12 13.58
C PRO A 30 12.21 1.69 14.13
N PRO A 31 13.06 1.20 15.03
CA PRO A 31 12.84 -0.06 15.74
C PRO A 31 11.69 0.09 16.75
N GLN A 32 11.15 -1.05 17.21
CA GLN A 32 10.23 -1.03 18.35
C GLN A 32 11.01 -0.59 19.60
N PRO A 33 10.52 0.41 20.35
CA PRO A 33 11.18 0.80 21.61
C PRO A 33 11.25 -0.38 22.58
N ALA A 34 12.39 -0.54 23.24
CA ALA A 34 12.68 -1.71 24.09
C ALA A 34 11.74 -1.84 25.30
N ASP A 35 11.19 -0.72 25.78
CA ASP A 35 10.26 -0.64 26.91
C ASP A 35 8.77 -0.74 26.48
N VAL A 36 8.50 -0.91 25.18
CA VAL A 36 7.13 -1.00 24.66
C VAL A 36 6.86 -2.41 24.15
N PRO A 37 5.93 -3.16 24.78
CA PRO A 37 5.58 -4.49 24.32
C PRO A 37 4.93 -4.45 22.94
N TRP A 38 5.08 -5.56 22.19
CA TRP A 38 4.41 -5.72 20.91
C TRP A 38 2.90 -5.90 21.11
N PRO A 39 2.07 -5.28 20.29
CA PRO A 39 0.60 -5.30 20.45
C PRO A 39 -0.03 -6.61 19.94
N THR A 40 0.63 -7.75 20.02
CA THR A 40 0.12 -9.03 19.48
C THR A 40 -1.23 -9.38 20.09
N THR A 41 -1.40 -9.25 21.39
CA THR A 41 -2.68 -9.48 22.08
C THR A 41 -3.46 -8.16 22.21
N GLU A 42 -2.89 -7.19 22.92
CA GLU A 42 -3.50 -5.89 23.20
C GLU A 42 -2.55 -4.75 22.88
N TRP A 43 -3.11 -3.59 22.53
CA TRP A 43 -2.32 -2.40 22.32
C TRP A 43 -1.79 -1.85 23.65
N PRO A 44 -0.46 -1.65 23.78
CA PRO A 44 0.05 -0.83 24.85
C PRO A 44 -0.45 0.60 24.66
N THR A 45 -1.02 1.20 25.69
CA THR A 45 -1.54 2.56 25.67
C THR A 45 -0.56 3.54 26.29
N GLY A 46 -0.65 4.81 25.93
CA GLY A 46 0.16 5.87 26.49
C GLY A 46 -0.47 7.25 26.34
N PRO A 47 0.01 8.25 27.09
CA PRO A 47 -0.39 9.62 26.86
C PRO A 47 0.12 10.11 25.50
N LEU A 48 -0.46 11.22 25.01
CA LEU A 48 0.12 11.94 23.86
C LEU A 48 1.56 12.34 24.20
N PRO A 49 2.52 12.13 23.28
CA PRO A 49 3.91 12.49 23.50
C PRO A 49 4.10 13.99 23.80
N GLU A 50 5.21 14.32 24.44
CA GLU A 50 5.63 15.70 24.59
C GLU A 50 5.85 16.37 23.23
N GLY A 51 5.52 17.66 23.11
CA GLY A 51 5.63 18.42 21.86
C GLY A 51 4.48 18.24 20.87
N VAL A 52 3.46 17.42 21.21
CA VAL A 52 2.24 17.33 20.37
C VAL A 52 1.45 18.63 20.49
N ASP A 53 1.11 19.22 19.33
CA ASP A 53 0.12 20.31 19.25
C ASP A 53 -1.29 19.75 19.48
N ARG A 54 -1.67 19.74 20.79
CA ARG A 54 -2.97 19.22 21.22
C ARG A 54 -4.14 20.00 20.62
N ALA A 55 -3.99 21.34 20.50
CA ALA A 55 -5.06 22.17 19.96
C ALA A 55 -5.32 21.85 18.46
N ALA A 56 -4.24 21.65 17.69
CA ALA A 56 -4.36 21.22 16.29
C ALA A 56 -4.95 19.83 16.14
N LEU A 57 -4.56 18.88 17.02
CA LEU A 57 -5.09 17.52 17.02
C LEU A 57 -6.59 17.52 17.38
N ASP A 58 -6.98 18.18 18.45
CA ASP A 58 -8.37 18.27 18.90
C ASP A 58 -9.27 18.93 17.83
N ALA A 59 -8.78 19.99 17.17
CA ALA A 59 -9.49 20.62 16.07
C ALA A 59 -9.65 19.65 14.87
N ALA A 60 -8.62 18.87 14.54
CA ALA A 60 -8.70 17.89 13.47
C ALA A 60 -9.71 16.75 13.82
N MET A 61 -9.75 16.29 15.07
CA MET A 61 -10.72 15.29 15.51
C MET A 61 -12.15 15.86 15.52
N THR A 62 -12.32 17.10 15.96
CA THR A 62 -13.62 17.80 15.89
C THR A 62 -14.12 17.89 14.46
N ASP A 63 -13.26 18.23 13.51
CA ASP A 63 -13.61 18.26 12.09
C ASP A 63 -13.99 16.86 11.57
N ALA A 64 -13.26 15.81 11.96
CA ALA A 64 -13.49 14.47 11.47
C ALA A 64 -14.82 13.85 11.94
N PHE A 65 -15.18 14.09 13.21
CA PHE A 65 -16.38 13.52 13.83
C PHE A 65 -17.55 14.51 13.92
N GLY A 66 -17.34 15.74 13.47
CA GLY A 66 -18.38 16.77 13.43
C GLY A 66 -19.42 16.52 12.34
N GLN A 67 -20.64 17.03 12.54
CA GLN A 67 -21.73 16.88 11.56
C GLN A 67 -21.51 17.66 10.25
N GLN A 68 -20.54 18.54 10.20
CA GLN A 68 -20.26 19.44 9.07
C GLN A 68 -18.78 19.38 8.65
N ALA A 69 -18.20 18.18 8.55
CA ALA A 69 -16.83 18.02 8.06
C ALA A 69 -16.79 18.09 6.51
N PRO A 70 -16.56 19.25 5.89
CA PRO A 70 -16.62 19.39 4.44
C PRO A 70 -15.64 18.46 3.76
N GLY A 71 -16.14 17.58 2.89
CA GLY A 71 -15.33 16.67 2.10
C GLY A 71 -14.74 15.45 2.85
N LEU A 72 -14.96 15.31 4.17
CA LEU A 72 -14.54 14.12 4.92
C LEU A 72 -15.60 13.02 4.93
N GLY A 73 -16.88 13.38 4.80
CA GLY A 73 -17.99 12.45 4.95
C GLY A 73 -18.11 11.94 6.39
N GLU A 74 -18.56 10.70 6.55
CA GLU A 74 -18.71 10.06 7.87
C GLU A 74 -17.38 9.41 8.28
N THR A 75 -16.70 9.96 9.27
CA THR A 75 -15.57 9.28 9.92
C THR A 75 -16.12 8.35 11.00
N ARG A 76 -15.79 7.07 10.89
CA ARG A 76 -16.29 6.00 11.77
C ARG A 76 -15.29 5.64 12.86
N GLU A 77 -14.03 5.52 12.47
CA GLU A 77 -12.95 5.14 13.37
C GLU A 77 -11.68 5.91 13.02
N VAL A 78 -11.01 6.41 14.06
CA VAL A 78 -9.66 6.97 13.99
C VAL A 78 -8.83 6.32 15.07
N VAL A 79 -7.63 5.84 14.71
CA VAL A 79 -6.63 5.28 15.63
C VAL A 79 -5.29 5.91 15.33
N VAL A 80 -4.57 6.36 16.37
CA VAL A 80 -3.24 6.97 16.26
C VAL A 80 -2.27 6.22 17.15
N ILE A 81 -1.17 5.77 16.54
CA ILE A 81 -0.07 5.06 17.20
C ILE A 81 1.18 5.92 17.12
N VAL A 82 1.90 6.08 18.22
CA VAL A 82 3.21 6.73 18.26
C VAL A 82 4.15 5.90 19.13
N GLY A 83 5.35 5.64 18.66
CA GLY A 83 6.33 4.86 19.41
C GLY A 83 5.83 3.45 19.77
N GLY A 84 4.99 2.86 18.92
CA GLY A 84 4.37 1.55 19.16
C GLY A 84 3.25 1.55 20.21
N LYS A 85 2.82 2.71 20.72
CA LYS A 85 1.72 2.86 21.70
C LYS A 85 0.49 3.47 21.06
N LEU A 86 -0.70 2.99 21.44
CA LEU A 86 -1.97 3.63 21.14
C LEU A 86 -2.10 4.89 22.01
N VAL A 87 -2.03 6.06 21.37
CA VAL A 87 -2.05 7.36 22.06
C VAL A 87 -3.35 8.11 21.87
N HIS A 88 -4.12 7.77 20.85
CA HIS A 88 -5.46 8.33 20.61
C HIS A 88 -6.30 7.34 19.82
N GLU A 89 -7.56 7.22 20.19
CA GLU A 89 -8.59 6.57 19.40
C GLU A 89 -9.93 7.26 19.60
N GLN A 90 -10.73 7.32 18.55
CA GLN A 90 -12.06 7.88 18.58
C GLN A 90 -12.97 7.16 17.60
N TYR A 91 -14.22 6.96 18.01
CA TYR A 91 -15.24 6.22 17.27
C TYR A 91 -16.48 7.09 17.08
N GLY A 92 -17.04 7.04 15.89
CA GLY A 92 -18.32 7.67 15.58
C GLY A 92 -19.49 6.99 16.30
N ALA A 93 -20.65 7.62 16.31
CA ALA A 93 -21.83 7.07 16.94
C ALA A 93 -22.20 5.70 16.36
N GLY A 94 -22.29 4.66 17.19
CA GLY A 94 -22.58 3.29 16.77
C GLY A 94 -21.37 2.46 16.36
N TYR A 95 -20.15 3.03 16.37
CA TYR A 95 -18.91 2.31 16.08
C TYR A 95 -18.09 2.08 17.35
N ASN A 96 -17.20 1.09 17.34
CA ASN A 96 -16.33 0.73 18.47
C ASN A 96 -15.04 0.04 18.00
N ALA A 97 -14.13 -0.22 18.93
CA ALA A 97 -12.81 -0.75 18.67
C ALA A 97 -12.75 -2.14 17.98
N ASP A 98 -13.82 -2.93 18.12
CA ASP A 98 -13.89 -4.30 17.62
C ASP A 98 -14.65 -4.41 16.28
N MET A 99 -15.27 -3.31 15.84
CA MET A 99 -16.06 -3.31 14.62
C MET A 99 -15.14 -3.42 13.41
N LYS A 100 -15.46 -4.37 12.53
CA LYS A 100 -14.70 -4.59 11.31
C LYS A 100 -15.34 -3.84 10.15
N LEU A 101 -14.58 -2.93 9.57
CA LEU A 101 -15.00 -2.16 8.39
C LEU A 101 -14.24 -2.62 7.15
N VAL A 102 -14.82 -2.34 5.99
CA VAL A 102 -14.27 -2.76 4.71
C VAL A 102 -12.97 -2.01 4.40
N SER A 103 -11.93 -2.75 4.01
CA SER A 103 -10.64 -2.19 3.60
C SER A 103 -10.70 -1.42 2.29
N TRP A 104 -11.62 -1.81 1.42
CA TRP A 104 -11.47 -1.53 -0.01
C TRP A 104 -10.03 -1.80 -0.45
N SER A 105 -9.42 -0.90 -1.19
CA SER A 105 -8.09 -1.13 -1.78
C SER A 105 -6.92 -1.23 -0.80
N MET A 106 -7.09 -0.96 0.51
CA MET A 106 -6.04 -1.31 1.49
C MET A 106 -5.74 -2.82 1.50
N ALA A 107 -6.66 -3.66 1.01
CA ALA A 107 -6.42 -5.09 0.80
C ALA A 107 -5.21 -5.39 -0.11
N LYS A 108 -4.86 -4.48 -1.03
CA LYS A 108 -3.70 -4.63 -1.91
C LYS A 108 -2.38 -4.68 -1.14
N SER A 109 -2.27 -3.86 -0.10
CA SER A 109 -1.12 -3.87 0.81
C SER A 109 -1.04 -5.17 1.60
N ILE A 110 -2.20 -5.73 2.03
CA ILE A 110 -2.25 -7.04 2.70
C ILE A 110 -1.83 -8.15 1.73
N THR A 111 -2.31 -8.12 0.48
CA THR A 111 -1.88 -9.09 -0.55
C THR A 111 -0.37 -9.00 -0.83
N GLN A 112 0.18 -7.80 -0.87
CA GLN A 112 1.62 -7.58 -1.02
C GLN A 112 2.40 -8.19 0.17
N ALA A 113 1.93 -8.02 1.41
CA ALA A 113 2.53 -8.64 2.58
C ALA A 113 2.47 -10.17 2.52
N LEU A 114 1.34 -10.75 2.12
CA LEU A 114 1.18 -12.20 1.96
C LEU A 114 2.13 -12.77 0.89
N VAL A 115 2.35 -12.05 -0.22
CA VAL A 115 3.39 -12.43 -1.22
C VAL A 115 4.78 -12.37 -0.60
N GLY A 116 5.08 -11.34 0.23
CA GLY A 116 6.34 -11.24 0.95
C GLY A 116 6.58 -12.42 1.89
N VAL A 117 5.56 -12.79 2.67
CA VAL A 117 5.60 -13.98 3.55
C VAL A 117 5.84 -15.26 2.75
N ALA A 118 5.10 -15.46 1.65
CA ALA A 118 5.27 -16.63 0.77
C ALA A 118 6.67 -16.68 0.13
N SER A 119 7.22 -15.51 -0.25
CA SER A 119 8.59 -15.40 -0.76
C SER A 119 9.61 -15.79 0.30
N LYS A 120 9.46 -15.30 1.53
CA LYS A 120 10.33 -15.68 2.66
C LYS A 120 10.26 -17.17 2.98
N GLN A 121 9.08 -17.79 2.81
CA GLN A 121 8.88 -19.24 2.98
C GLN A 121 9.40 -20.06 1.78
N GLY A 122 9.94 -19.43 0.73
CA GLY A 122 10.40 -20.11 -0.48
C GLY A 122 9.27 -20.69 -1.35
N LYS A 123 8.02 -20.26 -1.13
CA LYS A 123 6.86 -20.69 -1.90
C LYS A 123 6.76 -20.01 -3.25
N VAL A 124 7.24 -18.77 -3.34
CA VAL A 124 7.29 -17.97 -4.58
C VAL A 124 8.65 -17.29 -4.73
N ASN A 125 9.07 -17.10 -5.97
CA ASN A 125 10.22 -16.24 -6.30
C ASN A 125 9.67 -14.98 -6.99
N VAL A 126 9.77 -13.84 -6.32
CA VAL A 126 9.16 -12.59 -6.79
C VAL A 126 9.84 -12.00 -8.03
N ASP A 127 11.06 -12.44 -8.35
CA ASP A 127 11.79 -12.04 -9.54
C ASP A 127 11.55 -12.99 -10.74
N ALA A 128 10.88 -14.12 -10.51
CA ALA A 128 10.48 -15.06 -11.54
C ALA A 128 9.12 -14.68 -12.16
N PRO A 129 8.80 -15.18 -13.36
CA PRO A 129 7.48 -15.08 -13.95
C PRO A 129 6.38 -15.58 -12.99
N MET A 130 5.28 -14.82 -12.88
CA MET A 130 4.15 -15.20 -12.05
C MET A 130 3.33 -16.33 -12.71
N GLY A 131 3.21 -16.27 -14.04
CA GLY A 131 2.40 -17.21 -14.81
C GLY A 131 0.89 -17.09 -14.53
N ASN A 132 0.09 -17.65 -15.42
CA ASN A 132 -1.35 -17.78 -15.25
C ASN A 132 -1.86 -18.93 -16.12
N PRO A 133 -2.78 -19.79 -15.64
CA PRO A 133 -3.27 -20.94 -16.42
C PRO A 133 -4.08 -20.57 -17.68
N HIS A 134 -4.56 -19.31 -17.77
CA HIS A 134 -5.28 -18.81 -18.94
C HIS A 134 -4.35 -18.36 -20.10
N TRP A 135 -3.02 -18.33 -19.90
CA TRP A 135 -2.06 -17.88 -20.89
C TRP A 135 -1.10 -19.00 -21.27
N ALA A 136 -0.72 -19.06 -22.55
CA ALA A 136 0.35 -19.94 -22.96
C ALA A 136 1.67 -19.50 -22.31
N ALA A 137 2.53 -20.46 -21.99
CA ALA A 137 3.84 -20.15 -21.40
C ALA A 137 4.72 -19.25 -22.29
N THR A 138 4.43 -19.19 -23.59
CA THR A 138 5.11 -18.33 -24.57
C THR A 138 4.54 -16.92 -24.65
N ASP A 139 3.38 -16.66 -24.02
CA ASP A 139 2.76 -15.35 -24.04
C ASP A 139 3.56 -14.36 -23.20
N LYS A 140 3.70 -13.11 -23.66
CA LYS A 140 4.47 -12.08 -22.95
C LYS A 140 3.97 -11.86 -21.53
N GLN A 141 2.67 -11.82 -21.33
CA GLN A 141 2.06 -11.63 -20.01
C GLN A 141 2.33 -12.78 -19.04
N ALA A 142 2.52 -14.01 -19.54
CA ALA A 142 2.89 -15.14 -18.71
C ALA A 142 4.32 -15.04 -18.15
N GLN A 143 5.16 -14.21 -18.77
CA GLN A 143 6.56 -13.99 -18.39
C GLN A 143 6.74 -12.79 -17.44
N ILE A 144 5.68 -12.08 -17.08
CA ILE A 144 5.75 -10.91 -16.21
C ILE A 144 6.10 -11.35 -14.78
N PRO A 145 7.18 -10.79 -14.16
CA PRO A 145 7.57 -11.12 -12.80
C PRO A 145 6.55 -10.61 -11.77
N TRP A 146 6.44 -11.27 -10.63
CA TRP A 146 5.58 -10.85 -9.51
C TRP A 146 5.79 -9.39 -9.11
N ARG A 147 7.05 -8.92 -9.10
CA ARG A 147 7.37 -7.53 -8.75
C ARG A 147 6.64 -6.53 -9.64
N THR A 148 6.59 -6.79 -10.95
CA THR A 148 5.93 -5.93 -11.93
C THR A 148 4.43 -5.83 -11.69
N TRP A 149 3.79 -6.95 -11.34
CA TRP A 149 2.38 -6.97 -10.95
C TRP A 149 2.11 -6.18 -9.66
N LEU A 150 2.94 -6.37 -8.62
CA LEU A 150 2.82 -5.65 -7.36
C LEU A 150 3.02 -4.14 -7.52
N GLN A 151 3.82 -3.71 -8.50
CA GLN A 151 4.06 -2.31 -8.83
C GLN A 151 3.02 -1.72 -9.80
N MET A 152 2.04 -2.52 -10.25
CA MET A 152 1.01 -2.10 -11.21
C MET A 152 1.57 -1.56 -12.53
N THR A 153 2.63 -2.19 -13.02
CA THR A 153 3.28 -1.88 -14.30
C THR A 153 3.20 -3.06 -15.27
N ASP A 154 2.19 -3.88 -15.11
CA ASP A 154 1.94 -5.10 -15.89
C ASP A 154 1.55 -4.83 -17.36
N GLY A 155 1.11 -3.63 -17.69
CA GLY A 155 0.70 -3.22 -19.03
C GLY A 155 -0.73 -3.59 -19.41
N MET A 156 -1.51 -4.14 -18.48
CA MET A 156 -2.92 -4.45 -18.70
C MET A 156 -3.75 -3.17 -18.82
N ARG A 157 -4.70 -3.17 -19.75
CA ARG A 157 -5.74 -2.12 -19.82
C ARG A 157 -6.70 -2.29 -18.66
N TYR A 158 -6.77 -1.29 -17.81
CA TYR A 158 -7.69 -1.27 -16.70
C TYR A 158 -8.14 0.16 -16.40
N LEU A 159 -9.44 0.36 -16.20
CA LEU A 159 -10.01 1.67 -15.93
C LEU A 159 -10.61 1.68 -14.52
N GLU A 160 -10.00 2.41 -13.60
CA GLU A 160 -10.48 2.56 -12.23
C GLU A 160 -10.45 4.03 -11.78
N ILE A 161 -9.28 4.59 -11.49
CA ILE A 161 -9.18 5.96 -10.96
C ILE A 161 -9.45 7.06 -12.01
N GLU A 162 -9.24 6.77 -13.28
CA GLU A 162 -9.55 7.65 -14.40
C GLU A 162 -11.02 7.52 -14.87
N ALA A 163 -11.79 6.60 -14.31
CA ALA A 163 -13.20 6.46 -14.61
C ALA A 163 -13.98 7.73 -14.21
N LYS A 164 -14.98 8.11 -14.99
CA LYS A 164 -15.83 9.26 -14.67
C LYS A 164 -16.57 9.04 -13.35
N THR A 165 -17.09 7.84 -13.15
CA THR A 165 -17.71 7.37 -11.90
C THR A 165 -17.22 5.96 -11.59
N ILE A 166 -17.32 5.53 -10.33
CA ILE A 166 -16.96 4.16 -9.95
C ILE A 166 -17.83 3.13 -10.69
N ALA A 167 -19.05 3.45 -11.03
CA ALA A 167 -19.96 2.57 -11.79
C ALA A 167 -19.44 2.28 -13.21
N ASP A 168 -18.72 3.21 -13.82
CA ASP A 168 -18.13 3.05 -15.15
C ASP A 168 -16.80 2.28 -15.13
N SER A 169 -16.25 2.00 -13.94
CA SER A 169 -14.95 1.38 -13.77
C SER A 169 -14.98 -0.13 -14.02
N ASP A 170 -13.80 -0.68 -14.38
CA ASP A 170 -13.60 -2.14 -14.41
C ASP A 170 -13.67 -2.74 -12.99
N ALA A 171 -13.36 -1.96 -11.95
CA ALA A 171 -13.53 -2.39 -10.56
C ALA A 171 -14.99 -2.71 -10.24
N SER A 172 -15.94 -1.88 -10.67
CA SER A 172 -17.38 -2.15 -10.50
C SER A 172 -17.83 -3.40 -11.24
N ARG A 173 -17.40 -3.58 -12.50
CA ARG A 173 -17.72 -4.78 -13.30
C ARG A 173 -17.17 -6.07 -12.68
N LYS A 174 -15.96 -6.00 -12.13
CA LYS A 174 -15.31 -7.11 -11.45
C LYS A 174 -16.02 -7.49 -10.15
N LEU A 175 -16.36 -6.52 -9.30
CA LEU A 175 -16.88 -6.78 -7.95
C LEU A 175 -18.39 -7.01 -7.91
N PHE A 176 -19.15 -6.32 -8.76
CA PHE A 176 -20.62 -6.31 -8.71
C PHE A 176 -21.28 -6.78 -10.01
N GLY A 177 -20.50 -6.91 -11.08
CA GLY A 177 -20.95 -7.34 -12.39
C GLY A 177 -20.65 -8.82 -12.70
N PRO A 178 -20.44 -9.14 -13.99
CA PRO A 178 -20.21 -10.52 -14.45
C PRO A 178 -18.97 -11.19 -13.84
N GLY A 179 -17.96 -10.41 -13.47
CA GLY A 179 -16.68 -10.90 -12.92
C GLY A 179 -16.76 -11.45 -11.49
N ARG A 180 -17.82 -11.15 -10.73
CA ARG A 180 -17.88 -11.42 -9.29
C ARG A 180 -17.81 -12.90 -8.86
N LEU A 181 -18.15 -13.82 -9.76
CA LEU A 181 -18.19 -15.26 -9.45
C LEU A 181 -16.82 -15.94 -9.63
N ASP A 182 -15.99 -15.40 -10.50
CA ASP A 182 -14.64 -15.86 -10.79
C ASP A 182 -13.80 -14.64 -11.23
N VAL A 183 -13.29 -13.92 -10.23
CA VAL A 183 -12.61 -12.65 -10.47
C VAL A 183 -11.27 -12.83 -11.20
N ALA A 184 -10.59 -13.96 -11.03
CA ALA A 184 -9.34 -14.24 -11.70
C ALA A 184 -9.56 -14.49 -13.20
N ASN A 185 -10.56 -15.28 -13.55
CA ASN A 185 -10.92 -15.54 -14.95
C ASN A 185 -11.35 -14.25 -15.67
N TYR A 186 -12.17 -13.41 -15.01
CA TYR A 186 -12.54 -12.10 -15.55
C TYR A 186 -11.28 -11.25 -15.83
N CYS A 187 -10.39 -11.14 -14.85
CA CYS A 187 -9.18 -10.33 -14.96
C CYS A 187 -8.19 -10.86 -16.02
N ALA A 188 -8.03 -12.18 -16.13
CA ALA A 188 -7.16 -12.79 -17.12
C ALA A 188 -7.60 -12.56 -18.57
N GLY A 189 -8.89 -12.27 -18.78
CA GLY A 189 -9.48 -11.94 -20.09
C GLY A 189 -9.28 -10.48 -20.53
N LEU A 190 -8.71 -9.60 -19.70
CA LEU A 190 -8.48 -8.21 -20.08
C LEU A 190 -7.26 -8.06 -21.01
N PRO A 191 -7.30 -7.13 -21.99
CA PRO A 191 -6.22 -6.95 -22.95
C PRO A 191 -5.00 -6.26 -22.32
N PHE A 192 -3.82 -6.54 -22.87
CA PHE A 192 -2.58 -5.82 -22.60
C PHE A 192 -2.33 -4.78 -23.68
N ILE A 193 -2.04 -3.54 -23.31
CA ILE A 193 -1.89 -2.39 -24.22
C ILE A 193 -0.55 -1.69 -24.09
N HIS A 194 0.22 -1.97 -23.04
CA HIS A 194 1.58 -1.46 -22.84
C HIS A 194 2.55 -2.62 -22.66
N GLU A 195 3.83 -2.39 -22.97
CA GLU A 195 4.88 -3.33 -22.61
C GLU A 195 5.05 -3.37 -21.08
N PRO A 196 5.16 -4.55 -20.48
CA PRO A 196 5.36 -4.68 -19.03
C PRO A 196 6.57 -3.89 -18.53
N GLY A 197 6.41 -3.22 -17.40
CA GLY A 197 7.45 -2.40 -16.78
C GLY A 197 7.58 -0.98 -17.33
N THR A 198 6.83 -0.58 -18.35
CA THR A 198 6.98 0.73 -19.01
C THR A 198 5.99 1.79 -18.56
N HIS A 199 4.78 1.39 -18.18
CA HIS A 199 3.70 2.31 -17.85
C HIS A 199 3.00 1.87 -16.56
N TRP A 200 2.80 2.81 -15.64
CA TRP A 200 2.03 2.56 -14.43
C TRP A 200 0.56 2.85 -14.67
N ASN A 201 -0.29 1.93 -14.25
CA ASN A 201 -1.73 2.08 -14.25
C ASN A 201 -2.31 1.44 -13.01
N TYR A 202 -3.08 2.20 -12.20
CA TYR A 202 -3.71 1.62 -11.01
C TYR A 202 -4.65 0.47 -11.41
N ASN A 203 -4.25 -0.76 -11.08
CA ASN A 203 -4.84 -1.97 -11.62
C ASN A 203 -5.23 -2.98 -10.55
N SER A 204 -6.51 -2.98 -10.14
CA SER A 204 -7.04 -3.97 -9.21
C SER A 204 -7.02 -5.39 -9.78
N CYS A 205 -7.14 -5.57 -11.10
CA CYS A 205 -7.09 -6.89 -11.72
C CYS A 205 -5.69 -7.51 -11.65
N GLY A 206 -4.62 -6.72 -11.79
CA GLY A 206 -3.25 -7.21 -11.59
C GLY A 206 -3.05 -7.79 -10.20
N ILE A 207 -3.61 -7.15 -9.17
CA ILE A 207 -3.54 -7.66 -7.79
C ILE A 207 -4.45 -8.90 -7.58
N VAL A 208 -5.59 -8.99 -8.25
CA VAL A 208 -6.41 -10.22 -8.23
C VAL A 208 -5.64 -11.39 -8.85
N LEU A 209 -4.99 -11.19 -9.99
CA LEU A 209 -4.15 -12.23 -10.61
C LEU A 209 -2.96 -12.62 -9.73
N THR A 210 -2.38 -11.65 -9.00
CA THR A 210 -1.36 -11.91 -7.99
C THR A 210 -1.90 -12.76 -6.85
N ALA A 211 -3.11 -12.46 -6.36
CA ALA A 211 -3.79 -13.25 -5.32
C ALA A 211 -4.12 -14.68 -5.80
N ASP A 212 -4.52 -14.84 -7.07
CA ASP A 212 -4.74 -16.15 -7.66
C ASP A 212 -3.44 -16.95 -7.78
N ALA A 213 -2.38 -16.35 -8.30
CA ALA A 213 -1.07 -16.99 -8.40
C ALA A 213 -0.53 -17.40 -7.02
N LEU A 214 -0.68 -16.53 -6.00
CA LEU A 214 -0.33 -16.84 -4.62
C LEU A 214 -1.16 -18.01 -4.10
N THR A 215 -2.48 -17.98 -4.30
CA THR A 215 -3.37 -19.08 -3.85
C THR A 215 -2.99 -20.40 -4.51
N ARG A 216 -2.64 -20.41 -5.80
CA ARG A 216 -2.17 -21.62 -6.50
C ARG A 216 -0.82 -22.13 -5.97
N ALA A 217 0.08 -21.22 -5.57
CA ALA A 217 1.36 -21.60 -4.98
C ALA A 217 1.20 -22.20 -3.57
N ILE A 218 0.22 -21.74 -2.79
CA ILE A 218 -0.04 -22.22 -1.43
C ILE A 218 -0.95 -23.47 -1.44
N VAL A 219 -1.97 -23.49 -2.29
CA VAL A 219 -3.00 -24.53 -2.39
C VAL A 219 -3.06 -25.05 -3.83
N PRO A 220 -2.08 -25.85 -4.28
CA PRO A 220 -1.93 -26.21 -5.69
C PRO A 220 -3.02 -27.12 -6.25
N ASN A 221 -3.62 -27.98 -5.44
CA ASN A 221 -4.58 -28.98 -5.90
C ASN A 221 -5.79 -29.06 -4.95
N PRO A 222 -6.62 -28.01 -4.85
CA PRO A 222 -7.79 -28.01 -3.98
C PRO A 222 -8.87 -28.98 -4.53
N GLU A 223 -9.48 -29.76 -3.66
CA GLU A 223 -10.57 -30.69 -4.03
C GLU A 223 -11.85 -29.97 -4.44
N SER A 224 -12.04 -28.73 -3.97
CA SER A 224 -13.20 -27.90 -4.24
C SER A 224 -12.90 -26.43 -3.97
N PRO A 225 -13.73 -25.48 -4.46
CA PRO A 225 -13.66 -24.07 -4.07
C PRO A 225 -13.73 -23.86 -2.54
N THR A 226 -14.52 -24.64 -1.84
CA THR A 226 -14.62 -24.58 -0.37
C THR A 226 -13.32 -25.00 0.30
N ALA A 227 -12.70 -26.09 -0.16
CA ALA A 227 -11.40 -26.53 0.34
C ALA A 227 -10.29 -25.53 0.01
N ARG A 228 -10.30 -24.94 -1.20
CA ARG A 228 -9.38 -23.87 -1.62
C ARG A 228 -9.45 -22.68 -0.67
N ARG A 229 -10.67 -22.18 -0.41
CA ARG A 229 -10.93 -21.08 0.52
C ARG A 229 -10.41 -21.40 1.93
N ALA A 230 -10.78 -22.56 2.47
CA ALA A 230 -10.42 -22.94 3.84
C ALA A 230 -8.90 -23.04 4.01
N ALA A 231 -8.21 -23.72 3.09
CA ALA A 231 -6.75 -23.87 3.15
C ALA A 231 -6.00 -22.53 2.99
N MET A 232 -6.46 -21.65 2.06
CA MET A 232 -5.86 -20.34 1.90
C MET A 232 -6.06 -19.45 3.13
N LEU A 233 -7.28 -19.43 3.69
CA LEU A 233 -7.57 -18.66 4.91
C LEU A 233 -6.75 -19.15 6.11
N GLN A 234 -6.62 -20.47 6.27
CA GLN A 234 -5.78 -21.06 7.30
C GLN A 234 -4.32 -20.61 7.14
N TRP A 235 -3.77 -20.67 5.94
CA TRP A 235 -2.40 -20.23 5.69
C TRP A 235 -2.20 -18.73 5.97
N MET A 236 -3.18 -17.88 5.62
CA MET A 236 -3.13 -16.45 5.94
C MET A 236 -3.06 -16.21 7.45
N HIS A 237 -3.86 -16.96 8.23
CA HIS A 237 -3.83 -16.89 9.68
C HIS A 237 -2.49 -17.32 10.24
N GLU A 238 -2.05 -18.54 9.93
CA GLU A 238 -0.81 -19.11 10.46
C GLU A 238 0.44 -18.32 10.07
N SER A 239 0.44 -17.69 8.88
CA SER A 239 1.63 -17.06 8.31
C SER A 239 1.73 -15.56 8.55
N LEU A 240 0.60 -14.87 8.77
CA LEU A 240 0.58 -13.42 8.95
C LEU A 240 -0.39 -12.96 10.03
N PHE A 241 -1.68 -13.32 9.97
CA PHE A 241 -2.70 -12.66 10.78
C PHE A 241 -2.54 -12.95 12.27
N ASP A 242 -2.40 -14.21 12.64
CA ASP A 242 -2.21 -14.62 14.04
C ASP A 242 -0.83 -14.21 14.55
N VAL A 243 0.18 -14.18 13.66
CA VAL A 243 1.54 -13.75 14.00
C VAL A 243 1.58 -12.31 14.51
N ILE A 244 0.85 -11.41 13.84
CA ILE A 244 0.77 -10.00 14.27
C ILE A 244 -0.47 -9.69 15.10
N GLY A 245 -1.26 -10.71 15.47
CA GLY A 245 -2.43 -10.59 16.33
C GLY A 245 -3.57 -9.77 15.74
N ILE A 246 -3.84 -9.88 14.42
CA ILE A 246 -5.00 -9.28 13.77
C ILE A 246 -6.06 -10.33 13.43
N LYS A 247 -7.31 -9.88 13.29
CA LYS A 247 -8.46 -10.78 13.03
C LYS A 247 -9.26 -10.34 11.80
N PRO A 248 -8.64 -10.18 10.63
CA PRO A 248 -9.35 -9.74 9.44
C PRO A 248 -10.30 -10.84 8.92
N GLN A 249 -11.26 -10.41 8.10
CA GLN A 249 -12.22 -11.29 7.42
C GLN A 249 -12.15 -11.02 5.91
N PRO A 250 -11.32 -11.77 5.17
CA PRO A 250 -11.32 -11.70 3.71
C PRO A 250 -12.61 -12.28 3.13
N GLU A 251 -13.17 -11.63 2.10
CA GLU A 251 -14.20 -12.24 1.27
C GLU A 251 -13.59 -13.03 0.12
N PHE A 252 -14.36 -14.06 -0.31
CA PHE A 252 -13.96 -15.00 -1.36
C PHE A 252 -15.05 -15.04 -2.42
N ASP A 253 -14.65 -15.22 -3.68
CA ASP A 253 -15.57 -15.48 -4.77
C ASP A 253 -16.05 -16.95 -4.82
N ALA A 254 -16.88 -17.28 -5.80
CA ALA A 254 -17.43 -18.63 -5.94
C ALA A 254 -16.36 -19.68 -6.34
N SER A 255 -15.22 -19.26 -6.89
CA SER A 255 -14.09 -20.14 -7.19
C SER A 255 -13.24 -20.47 -5.96
N GLY A 256 -13.53 -19.86 -4.80
CA GLY A 256 -12.76 -19.99 -3.57
C GLY A 256 -11.51 -19.12 -3.53
N LEU A 257 -11.41 -18.09 -4.40
CA LEU A 257 -10.35 -17.10 -4.39
C LEU A 257 -10.74 -15.90 -3.53
N TYR A 258 -9.84 -15.43 -2.64
CA TYR A 258 -10.05 -14.15 -1.97
C TYR A 258 -9.85 -12.99 -2.96
N TYR A 259 -10.61 -11.91 -2.78
CA TYR A 259 -10.62 -10.81 -3.76
C TYR A 259 -9.27 -10.09 -3.92
N GLY A 260 -8.36 -10.22 -2.98
CA GLY A 260 -6.97 -9.74 -3.04
C GLY A 260 -6.81 -8.23 -3.16
N SER A 261 -7.59 -7.60 -4.00
CA SER A 261 -7.53 -6.15 -4.26
C SER A 261 -8.55 -5.32 -3.47
N ALA A 262 -9.48 -5.99 -2.73
CA ALA A 262 -10.58 -5.36 -1.99
C ALA A 262 -11.17 -6.34 -0.97
N LEU A 263 -12.18 -5.88 -0.21
CA LEU A 263 -13.10 -6.71 0.59
C LEU A 263 -12.40 -7.57 1.67
N ILE A 264 -11.44 -6.99 2.37
CA ILE A 264 -10.93 -7.52 3.64
C ILE A 264 -11.48 -6.62 4.75
N TYR A 265 -12.26 -7.20 5.67
CA TYR A 265 -12.84 -6.46 6.79
C TYR A 265 -11.92 -6.60 8.00
N ALA A 266 -11.59 -5.50 8.65
CA ALA A 266 -10.81 -5.48 9.87
C ALA A 266 -11.12 -4.22 10.70
N SER A 267 -10.77 -4.22 11.99
CA SER A 267 -10.90 -3.03 12.83
C SER A 267 -9.79 -2.02 12.53
N ALA A 268 -9.98 -0.76 12.93
CA ALA A 268 -8.92 0.24 12.82
C ALA A 268 -7.67 -0.16 13.63
N ARG A 269 -7.86 -0.84 14.76
CA ARG A 269 -6.75 -1.37 15.56
C ARG A 269 -5.98 -2.48 14.84
N ASP A 270 -6.66 -3.34 14.05
CA ASP A 270 -6.00 -4.35 13.22
C ASP A 270 -5.19 -3.72 12.08
N PHE A 271 -5.76 -2.71 11.40
CA PHE A 271 -5.03 -1.97 10.38
C PHE A 271 -3.84 -1.20 10.96
N ALA A 272 -3.93 -0.71 12.21
CA ALA A 272 -2.81 -0.08 12.89
C ALA A 272 -1.68 -1.09 13.18
N LYS A 273 -1.99 -2.33 13.62
CA LYS A 273 -0.99 -3.41 13.77
C LYS A 273 -0.33 -3.75 12.43
N PHE A 274 -1.12 -3.80 11.37
CA PHE A 274 -0.59 -4.01 10.01
C PHE A 274 0.34 -2.86 9.60
N GLY A 275 -0.03 -1.60 9.86
CA GLY A 275 0.86 -0.44 9.68
C GLY A 275 2.14 -0.53 10.50
N LEU A 276 2.06 -1.02 11.75
CA LEU A 276 3.21 -1.19 12.62
C LEU A 276 4.20 -2.24 12.08
N LEU A 277 3.72 -3.33 11.49
CA LEU A 277 4.59 -4.31 10.81
C LEU A 277 5.48 -3.63 9.76
N TYR A 278 4.92 -2.71 8.96
CA TYR A 278 5.67 -1.96 7.95
C TYR A 278 6.56 -0.88 8.56
N LEU A 279 6.09 -0.20 9.59
CA LEU A 279 6.89 0.80 10.32
C LEU A 279 8.10 0.17 11.01
N ARG A 280 8.04 -1.12 11.35
CA ARG A 280 9.13 -1.91 11.97
C ARG A 280 9.88 -2.79 10.97
N ASP A 281 9.94 -2.41 9.70
CA ASP A 281 10.68 -3.13 8.65
C ASP A 281 10.31 -4.61 8.54
N GLY A 282 9.05 -4.97 8.71
CA GLY A 282 8.60 -6.35 8.66
C GLY A 282 9.02 -7.21 9.85
N MET A 283 9.52 -6.60 10.92
CA MET A 283 9.79 -7.25 12.19
C MET A 283 8.54 -7.27 13.07
N TRP A 284 8.36 -8.35 13.84
CA TRP A 284 7.32 -8.47 14.85
C TRP A 284 7.77 -9.39 15.97
N ASP A 285 7.78 -8.88 17.20
CA ASP A 285 8.16 -9.61 18.42
C ASP A 285 9.47 -10.43 18.28
N GLY A 286 10.51 -9.76 17.79
CA GLY A 286 11.81 -10.36 17.54
C GLY A 286 11.91 -11.26 16.31
N GLN A 287 10.81 -11.49 15.60
CA GLN A 287 10.77 -12.30 14.39
C GLN A 287 10.68 -11.44 13.13
N ARG A 288 11.44 -11.80 12.11
CA ARG A 288 11.25 -11.20 10.79
C ARG A 288 10.09 -11.90 10.08
N VAL A 289 8.99 -11.19 9.89
CA VAL A 289 7.78 -11.66 9.21
C VAL A 289 7.90 -11.45 7.70
N LEU A 290 8.29 -10.25 7.27
CA LEU A 290 8.53 -9.92 5.86
C LEU A 290 10.02 -10.04 5.51
N PRO A 291 10.38 -10.36 4.26
CA PRO A 291 11.79 -10.43 3.85
C PRO A 291 12.51 -9.09 4.08
N GLU A 292 13.81 -9.14 4.29
CA GLU A 292 14.65 -7.95 4.28
C GLU A 292 14.50 -7.17 2.97
N GLY A 293 14.41 -5.83 3.05
CA GLY A 293 14.18 -4.96 1.90
C GLY A 293 12.76 -4.99 1.33
N TRP A 294 11.84 -5.80 1.89
CA TRP A 294 10.46 -5.90 1.39
C TRP A 294 9.66 -4.63 1.64
N VAL A 295 9.85 -4.00 2.78
CA VAL A 295 9.22 -2.73 3.11
C VAL A 295 9.79 -1.60 2.26
N ASP A 296 11.10 -1.60 2.02
CA ASP A 296 11.73 -0.62 1.12
C ASP A 296 11.23 -0.78 -0.32
N PHE A 297 11.02 -2.01 -0.79
CA PHE A 297 10.35 -2.27 -2.07
C PHE A 297 8.93 -1.71 -2.09
N ALA A 298 8.16 -1.88 -1.02
CA ALA A 298 6.79 -1.39 -0.90
C ALA A 298 6.70 0.14 -0.94
N ARG A 299 7.63 0.86 -0.28
CA ARG A 299 7.63 2.32 -0.13
C ARG A 299 8.55 3.06 -1.10
N THR A 300 9.15 2.36 -2.06
CA THR A 300 9.95 2.98 -3.11
C THR A 300 9.11 3.19 -4.35
N ALA A 301 9.00 4.44 -4.82
CA ALA A 301 8.31 4.77 -6.05
C ALA A 301 8.82 3.99 -7.25
N GLY A 302 7.92 3.56 -8.12
CA GLY A 302 8.26 2.91 -9.39
C GLY A 302 9.09 3.81 -10.30
N LYS A 303 9.71 3.20 -11.32
CA LYS A 303 10.53 3.93 -12.32
C LYS A 303 9.82 4.10 -13.66
N SER A 304 8.68 3.45 -13.82
CA SER A 304 7.87 3.50 -15.04
C SER A 304 7.19 4.86 -15.18
N GLU A 305 6.73 5.18 -16.38
CA GLU A 305 5.94 6.37 -16.61
C GLU A 305 4.73 6.42 -15.64
N ASN A 306 4.52 7.56 -15.00
CA ASN A 306 3.46 7.84 -14.00
C ASN A 306 3.55 7.05 -12.69
N ALA A 307 4.66 6.34 -12.40
CA ALA A 307 4.82 5.49 -11.22
C ALA A 307 5.37 6.21 -9.98
N ASP A 308 5.56 7.52 -10.02
CA ASP A 308 6.20 8.32 -8.97
C ASP A 308 5.41 8.42 -7.66
N ILE A 309 4.13 8.02 -7.69
CA ILE A 309 3.21 8.07 -6.54
C ILE A 309 2.92 6.70 -5.93
N TYR A 310 3.49 5.62 -6.47
CA TYR A 310 3.18 4.26 -6.06
C TYR A 310 4.43 3.38 -5.99
N GLY A 311 4.55 2.63 -4.92
CA GLY A 311 5.57 1.61 -4.76
C GLY A 311 5.06 0.23 -5.17
N ALA A 312 5.12 -0.73 -4.28
CA ALA A 312 4.53 -2.04 -4.48
C ALA A 312 3.41 -2.28 -3.45
N GLY A 313 2.17 -2.13 -3.88
CA GLY A 313 0.99 -2.26 -3.01
C GLY A 313 0.75 -1.10 -2.04
N TRP A 314 1.56 -0.02 -2.09
CA TRP A 314 1.50 1.14 -1.22
C TRP A 314 1.62 2.44 -2.01
N TRP A 315 0.85 3.44 -1.61
CA TRP A 315 1.00 4.80 -2.08
C TRP A 315 2.19 5.46 -1.38
N VAL A 316 2.98 6.19 -2.13
CA VAL A 316 4.18 6.86 -1.61
C VAL A 316 4.11 8.36 -1.84
N THR A 317 4.82 9.10 -1.02
CA THR A 317 4.99 10.53 -1.21
C THR A 317 6.10 10.75 -2.23
N PRO A 318 5.82 11.25 -3.46
CA PRO A 318 6.87 11.46 -4.45
C PRO A 318 7.93 12.43 -3.94
N THR A 319 9.17 12.10 -4.17
CA THR A 319 10.30 13.03 -4.04
C THR A 319 10.51 13.69 -5.39
N ASP A 320 9.72 14.71 -5.73
CA ASP A 320 9.98 15.50 -6.90
C ASP A 320 11.22 16.39 -6.67
N GLY A 321 12.11 16.43 -7.65
CA GLY A 321 13.30 17.28 -7.62
C GLY A 321 12.99 18.78 -7.49
N ASP A 322 11.75 19.20 -7.68
CA ASP A 322 11.33 20.61 -7.74
C ASP A 322 10.63 21.09 -6.45
N GLY A 323 10.44 20.23 -5.46
CA GLY A 323 9.85 20.61 -4.17
C GLY A 323 8.37 21.02 -4.22
N LYS A 324 7.68 20.82 -5.34
CA LYS A 324 6.26 21.16 -5.48
C LYS A 324 5.36 20.05 -4.93
N PRO A 325 4.35 20.36 -4.11
CA PRO A 325 3.42 19.36 -3.64
C PRO A 325 2.55 18.85 -4.80
N TYR A 326 2.59 17.56 -5.05
CA TYR A 326 1.62 16.90 -5.94
C TYR A 326 0.21 17.01 -5.32
N LYS A 327 -0.84 17.30 -6.10
CA LYS A 327 -2.22 17.48 -5.59
C LYS A 327 -2.79 16.29 -4.84
N SER A 328 -2.21 15.09 -5.00
CA SER A 328 -2.63 13.85 -4.35
C SER A 328 -1.84 13.49 -3.08
N ARG A 329 -0.91 14.32 -2.65
CA ARG A 329 0.04 14.05 -1.56
C ARG A 329 -0.57 14.35 -0.19
N ILE A 330 -0.24 13.52 0.81
CA ILE A 330 -0.45 13.82 2.23
C ILE A 330 0.76 14.63 2.73
N ASP A 331 0.56 15.88 3.08
CA ASP A 331 1.60 16.73 3.64
C ASP A 331 1.77 16.46 5.14
N THR A 332 2.71 15.59 5.48
CA THR A 332 3.02 15.21 6.87
C THR A 332 4.13 16.07 7.51
N GLY A 333 4.69 16.99 6.75
CA GLY A 333 5.80 17.85 7.18
C GLY A 333 7.01 17.77 6.24
N PRO A 334 8.16 18.29 6.66
CA PRO A 334 9.33 18.45 5.78
C PRO A 334 10.00 17.14 5.35
N GLU A 335 9.93 16.07 6.16
CA GLU A 335 10.68 14.83 5.92
C GLU A 335 10.14 14.00 4.74
N ARG A 336 8.89 14.19 4.38
CA ARG A 336 8.25 13.59 3.18
C ARG A 336 8.44 12.08 3.00
N ASP A 337 8.53 11.35 4.09
CA ASP A 337 8.80 9.91 4.14
C ASP A 337 7.55 9.04 4.34
N ALA A 338 6.38 9.68 4.33
CA ALA A 338 5.11 9.01 4.54
C ALA A 338 4.73 8.10 3.36
N PHE A 339 4.16 6.96 3.69
CA PHE A 339 3.52 6.04 2.75
C PHE A 339 2.20 5.54 3.33
N SER A 340 1.26 5.13 2.47
CA SER A 340 -0.08 4.76 2.91
C SER A 340 -0.68 3.59 2.15
N ALA A 341 -1.46 2.77 2.86
CA ALA A 341 -2.48 1.94 2.26
C ALA A 341 -3.77 2.76 2.17
N GLU A 342 -4.39 2.82 0.98
CA GLU A 342 -5.55 3.64 0.72
C GLU A 342 -6.69 2.81 0.11
N GLY A 343 -7.91 3.06 0.57
CA GLY A 343 -9.13 2.41 0.09
C GLY A 343 -10.21 3.40 -0.32
N PHE A 344 -11.07 2.97 -1.22
CA PHE A 344 -12.27 3.72 -1.63
C PHE A 344 -13.07 4.17 -0.40
N GLU A 345 -13.88 5.20 -0.53
CA GLU A 345 -14.63 5.81 0.58
C GLU A 345 -13.75 6.37 1.71
N GLY A 346 -12.43 6.54 1.46
CA GLY A 346 -11.52 7.20 2.39
C GLY A 346 -10.98 6.33 3.50
N GLN A 347 -10.77 5.04 3.25
CA GLN A 347 -10.03 4.17 4.16
C GLN A 347 -8.54 4.45 4.06
N PHE A 348 -7.85 4.66 5.18
CA PHE A 348 -6.42 4.97 5.21
C PHE A 348 -5.71 4.27 6.36
N THR A 349 -4.54 3.73 6.06
CA THR A 349 -3.48 3.43 7.02
C THR A 349 -2.25 4.20 6.58
N LEU A 350 -1.99 5.34 7.22
CA LEU A 350 -0.86 6.21 6.97
C LEU A 350 0.28 5.86 7.91
N VAL A 351 1.49 5.71 7.38
CA VAL A 351 2.73 5.43 8.11
C VAL A 351 3.71 6.56 7.87
N VAL A 352 4.25 7.16 8.94
CA VAL A 352 5.20 8.29 8.89
C VAL A 352 6.44 7.94 9.72
N PRO A 353 7.49 7.36 9.11
CA PRO A 353 8.69 6.89 9.80
C PRO A 353 9.39 7.96 10.65
N SER A 354 9.59 9.16 10.12
CA SER A 354 10.26 10.27 10.83
C SER A 354 9.57 10.72 12.12
N LYS A 355 8.33 10.28 12.33
CA LYS A 355 7.53 10.60 13.52
C LYS A 355 7.21 9.36 14.36
N ASP A 356 7.69 8.19 13.96
CA ASP A 356 7.27 6.90 14.53
C ASP A 356 5.75 6.81 14.71
N LEU A 357 5.01 7.23 13.65
CA LEU A 357 3.58 7.52 13.69
C LEU A 357 2.81 6.66 12.70
N ILE A 358 1.66 6.16 13.15
CA ILE A 358 0.63 5.56 12.30
C ILE A 358 -0.70 6.25 12.57
N ILE A 359 -1.43 6.56 11.49
CA ILE A 359 -2.80 7.08 11.58
C ILE A 359 -3.68 6.15 10.73
N VAL A 360 -4.70 5.58 11.36
CA VAL A 360 -5.75 4.85 10.66
C VAL A 360 -7.03 5.66 10.68
N ARG A 361 -7.65 5.81 9.53
CA ARG A 361 -9.02 6.35 9.40
C ARG A 361 -9.86 5.37 8.62
N LEU A 362 -10.97 4.97 9.20
CA LEU A 362 -12.04 4.22 8.52
C LEU A 362 -13.32 5.05 8.50
N GLY A 363 -14.06 4.97 7.40
CA GLY A 363 -15.29 5.76 7.29
C GLY A 363 -15.98 5.63 5.94
N PHE A 364 -16.89 6.55 5.65
CA PHE A 364 -17.59 6.64 4.38
C PHE A 364 -17.51 8.09 3.86
N THR A 365 -16.72 8.28 2.82
CA THR A 365 -16.63 9.56 2.10
C THR A 365 -17.27 9.39 0.73
N PRO A 366 -18.31 10.14 0.40
CA PRO A 366 -18.95 10.09 -0.92
C PRO A 366 -17.94 10.32 -2.05
N GLU A 367 -18.12 9.66 -3.19
CA GLU A 367 -17.19 9.73 -4.34
C GLU A 367 -16.86 11.16 -4.76
N LYS A 368 -17.87 12.05 -4.81
CA LYS A 368 -17.68 13.47 -5.15
C LYS A 368 -16.68 14.18 -4.22
N ASP A 369 -16.67 13.80 -2.95
CA ASP A 369 -15.85 14.40 -1.90
C ASP A 369 -14.44 13.77 -1.86
N LEU A 370 -14.29 12.48 -2.23
CA LEU A 370 -12.98 11.84 -2.37
C LEU A 370 -12.05 12.59 -3.33
N ARG A 371 -12.62 13.10 -4.42
CA ARG A 371 -11.87 13.82 -5.48
C ARG A 371 -11.38 15.21 -5.03
N THR A 372 -11.89 15.73 -3.91
CA THR A 372 -11.46 17.04 -3.37
C THR A 372 -10.08 16.99 -2.70
N GLY A 373 -9.63 15.81 -2.27
CA GLY A 373 -8.41 15.64 -1.49
C GLY A 373 -8.55 16.02 0.00
N ALA A 374 -9.77 16.34 0.46
CA ALA A 374 -10.00 16.81 1.84
C ALA A 374 -9.48 15.83 2.91
N ILE A 375 -9.62 14.51 2.69
CA ILE A 375 -9.09 13.50 3.61
C ILE A 375 -7.57 13.57 3.70
N ARG A 376 -6.86 13.72 2.59
CA ARG A 376 -5.39 13.83 2.58
C ARG A 376 -4.92 15.09 3.29
N VAL A 377 -5.62 16.21 3.10
CA VAL A 377 -5.37 17.44 3.85
C VAL A 377 -5.58 17.23 5.35
N TRP A 378 -6.67 16.57 5.73
CA TRP A 378 -6.97 16.24 7.13
C TRP A 378 -5.90 15.33 7.74
N LEU A 379 -5.52 14.23 7.07
CA LEU A 379 -4.43 13.34 7.51
C LEU A 379 -3.12 14.10 7.71
N GLY A 380 -2.79 15.01 6.79
CA GLY A 380 -1.63 15.88 6.92
C GLY A 380 -1.69 16.79 8.15
N ARG A 381 -2.87 17.35 8.46
CA ARG A 381 -3.08 18.16 9.69
C ARG A 381 -2.86 17.33 10.95
N VAL A 382 -3.45 16.12 11.01
CA VAL A 382 -3.23 15.19 12.14
C VAL A 382 -1.74 14.86 12.26
N ALA A 383 -1.08 14.47 11.18
CA ALA A 383 0.33 14.10 11.22
C ALA A 383 1.25 15.27 11.64
N ARG A 384 0.96 16.50 11.20
CA ARG A 384 1.74 17.69 11.58
C ARG A 384 1.57 18.08 13.05
N ALA A 385 0.50 17.66 13.71
CA ALA A 385 0.35 17.89 15.15
C ALA A 385 1.39 17.11 15.99
N PHE A 386 2.01 16.07 15.43
CA PHE A 386 3.04 15.28 16.10
C PHE A 386 4.45 15.75 15.72
N PRO A 387 5.38 15.84 16.71
CA PRO A 387 6.76 16.22 16.45
C PRO A 387 7.50 15.14 15.65
N LEU A 388 8.65 15.51 15.09
CA LEU A 388 9.62 14.54 14.60
C LEU A 388 10.19 13.77 15.80
N THR A 389 10.43 12.47 15.65
CA THR A 389 11.22 11.74 16.63
C THR A 389 12.66 12.25 16.57
N ALA A 390 13.28 12.46 17.74
CA ALA A 390 14.70 12.80 17.78
C ALA A 390 15.47 11.72 16.99
N LYS A 391 16.28 12.14 15.99
CA LYS A 391 17.21 11.21 15.34
C LYS A 391 18.05 10.63 16.46
N GLY A 392 18.00 9.30 16.62
CA GLY A 392 18.83 8.64 17.62
C GLY A 392 20.25 9.14 17.47
N THR A 393 20.74 9.76 18.50
CA THR A 393 22.18 10.02 18.63
C THR A 393 22.84 8.66 18.79
N GLU A 394 23.44 8.16 17.69
CA GLU A 394 24.39 7.05 17.75
C GLU A 394 25.56 7.39 18.70
#